data_4cae83a129d77208f1b300150826974a
#
_entry.id   4cae83a129d77208f1b300150826974a
#
_cell.length_a   1.000
_cell.length_b   1.000
_cell.length_c   1.000
_cell.angle_alpha   90.00
_cell.angle_beta   90.00
_cell.angle_gamma   90.00
#
_symmetry.space_group_name_H-M   'P 1'
#
loop_
_entity.id
_entity.type
_entity.pdbx_description
1 polymer ?
#
loop_
_entity_poly.entity_id
_entity_poly.type
_entity_poly.pdbx_seq_one_letter_code
_entity_poly.pdbx_strand_id
1 'polypeptide(L)'
;ELRQFGLEVIGNEKSIVDALVIKTVVSLLEEAGATNLIVDINSTGNKESRAHYTKELTNYYKKHSAMLAPLDRERLKTNPLRILDSKEPKTIAVNEHAPDAIGYLNSEDKKHFKEVLEYLEEMGITYRINKNLVRGLSYYSRTVFEIIAENAGENGEPLTIAGGGRYDYLAKGLGAKKDIAGMGAGIGVDRVVESSWYKKLCPRILKKPKIYFIQLGFEAKLKSLNVIEILRKAHVPIAQSLSKDSLGAQLGMAEKMNIPYTIIFGQKEAVESTVIVRDMSNRSQETVPIKKLLEYIKS
;
A
#
# COMPACT_ATOMS: atom_id res chain seq x y z
N GLU A 1 21.43 -1.16 16.42
CA GLU A 1 20.40 -2.21 16.26
C GLU A 1 19.16 -1.57 15.64
N LEU A 2 18.53 -2.21 14.64
CA LEU A 2 17.31 -1.76 13.99
C LEU A 2 16.23 -2.81 14.20
N ARG A 3 15.08 -2.41 14.76
CA ARG A 3 13.90 -3.26 14.95
C ARG A 3 12.81 -2.83 14.00
N GLN A 4 12.31 -3.79 13.22
CA GLN A 4 11.22 -3.54 12.28
C GLN A 4 10.16 -4.61 12.40
N PHE A 5 8.91 -4.20 12.24
CA PHE A 5 7.79 -5.09 11.95
C PHE A 5 7.55 -5.09 10.46
N GLY A 6 7.57 -6.28 9.83
CA GLY A 6 7.36 -6.45 8.40
C GLY A 6 5.99 -7.02 8.07
N LEU A 7 5.40 -6.55 6.98
CA LEU A 7 4.19 -7.08 6.38
C LEU A 7 4.47 -7.37 4.90
N GLU A 8 4.26 -8.61 4.47
CA GLU A 8 4.58 -9.04 3.11
C GLU A 8 3.42 -9.83 2.49
N VAL A 9 3.12 -9.53 1.21
CA VAL A 9 2.20 -10.30 0.36
C VAL A 9 2.97 -10.80 -0.84
N ILE A 10 3.08 -12.12 -0.97
CA ILE A 10 3.88 -12.79 -2.00
C ILE A 10 2.97 -13.55 -2.96
N GLY A 11 3.29 -13.54 -4.26
CA GLY A 11 2.60 -14.30 -5.30
C GLY A 11 1.37 -13.62 -5.89
N ASN A 12 1.17 -12.31 -5.65
CA ASN A 12 0.06 -11.56 -6.22
C ASN A 12 0.55 -10.24 -6.86
N GLU A 13 0.31 -10.09 -8.16
CA GLU A 13 0.77 -8.94 -8.96
C GLU A 13 -0.26 -7.80 -9.08
N LYS A 14 -1.48 -7.99 -8.54
CA LYS A 14 -2.58 -7.03 -8.70
C LYS A 14 -2.32 -5.74 -7.92
N SER A 15 -2.68 -4.62 -8.51
CA SER A 15 -2.57 -3.26 -7.94
C SER A 15 -3.26 -3.08 -6.59
N ILE A 16 -4.39 -3.78 -6.37
CA ILE A 16 -5.12 -3.75 -5.09
C ILE A 16 -4.26 -4.23 -3.91
N VAL A 17 -3.27 -5.10 -4.15
CA VAL A 17 -2.37 -5.59 -3.09
C VAL A 17 -1.53 -4.44 -2.55
N ASP A 18 -1.03 -3.58 -3.44
CA ASP A 18 -0.22 -2.41 -3.06
C ASP A 18 -1.02 -1.49 -2.14
N ALA A 19 -2.25 -1.17 -2.57
CA ALA A 19 -3.14 -0.32 -1.79
C ALA A 19 -3.52 -0.93 -0.43
N LEU A 20 -3.76 -2.25 -0.37
CA LEU A 20 -4.11 -2.93 0.88
C LEU A 20 -2.93 -3.06 1.84
N VAL A 21 -1.71 -3.28 1.35
CA VAL A 21 -0.50 -3.23 2.19
C VAL A 21 -0.35 -1.84 2.79
N ILE A 22 -0.44 -0.78 1.97
CA ILE A 22 -0.38 0.61 2.45
C ILE A 22 -1.49 0.86 3.48
N LYS A 23 -2.75 0.51 3.18
CA LYS A 23 -3.89 0.68 4.10
C LYS A 23 -3.68 -0.05 5.41
N THR A 24 -3.18 -1.28 5.36
CA THR A 24 -2.93 -2.07 6.57
C THR A 24 -1.91 -1.36 7.47
N VAL A 25 -0.82 -0.86 6.89
CA VAL A 25 0.21 -0.13 7.66
C VAL A 25 -0.35 1.17 8.23
N VAL A 26 -1.08 1.97 7.43
CA VAL A 26 -1.75 3.19 7.92
C VAL A 26 -2.68 2.86 9.07
N SER A 27 -3.52 1.82 8.93
CA SER A 27 -4.47 1.41 9.96
C SER A 27 -3.78 0.95 11.25
N LEU A 28 -2.67 0.20 11.14
CA LEU A 28 -1.87 -0.21 12.30
C LEU A 28 -1.31 1.02 13.04
N LEU A 29 -0.82 2.00 12.32
CA LEU A 29 -0.28 3.23 12.91
C LEU A 29 -1.39 4.08 13.53
N GLU A 30 -2.55 4.21 12.88
CA GLU A 30 -3.73 4.89 13.45
C GLU A 30 -4.22 4.19 14.72
N GLU A 31 -4.29 2.86 14.73
CA GLU A 31 -4.66 2.08 15.92
C GLU A 31 -3.61 2.17 17.04
N ALA A 32 -2.35 2.38 16.67
CA ALA A 32 -1.27 2.71 17.60
C ALA A 32 -1.35 4.16 18.12
N GLY A 33 -2.31 4.97 17.64
CA GLY A 33 -2.56 6.33 18.08
C GLY A 33 -1.89 7.41 17.22
N ALA A 34 -1.23 7.07 16.12
CA ALA A 34 -0.67 8.04 15.21
C ALA A 34 -1.77 8.85 14.50
N THR A 35 -1.53 10.13 14.28
CA THR A 35 -2.43 11.05 13.59
C THR A 35 -1.68 11.80 12.49
N ASN A 36 -2.42 12.43 11.58
CA ASN A 36 -1.87 13.22 10.48
C ASN A 36 -0.83 12.43 9.65
N LEU A 37 -1.22 11.22 9.26
CA LEU A 37 -0.41 10.36 8.40
C LEU A 37 -0.57 10.78 6.94
N ILE A 38 0.56 10.92 6.23
CA ILE A 38 0.61 11.15 4.79
C ILE A 38 1.43 10.02 4.16
N VAL A 39 0.91 9.48 3.06
CA VAL A 39 1.63 8.48 2.25
C VAL A 39 2.34 9.20 1.11
N ASP A 40 3.66 9.34 1.18
CA ASP A 40 4.47 9.67 0.01
C ASP A 40 4.55 8.44 -0.89
N ILE A 41 4.16 8.56 -2.15
CA ILE A 41 4.08 7.46 -3.09
C ILE A 41 4.71 7.82 -4.44
N ASN A 42 5.34 6.85 -5.09
CA ASN A 42 5.88 6.98 -6.44
C ASN A 42 5.83 5.63 -7.16
N SER A 43 6.13 5.61 -8.45
CA SER A 43 6.34 4.38 -9.22
C SER A 43 7.66 4.44 -9.98
N THR A 44 8.47 3.40 -9.82
CA THR A 44 9.70 3.21 -10.61
C THR A 44 9.47 2.39 -11.87
N GLY A 45 8.26 1.88 -12.08
CA GLY A 45 7.90 0.99 -13.17
C GLY A 45 8.54 -0.40 -13.10
N ASN A 46 8.37 -1.16 -14.15
CA ASN A 46 9.01 -2.45 -14.35
C ASN A 46 10.50 -2.30 -14.71
N LYS A 47 11.20 -3.40 -15.02
CA LYS A 47 12.64 -3.38 -15.38
C LYS A 47 12.96 -2.46 -16.56
N GLU A 48 12.09 -2.46 -17.58
CA GLU A 48 12.29 -1.69 -18.81
C GLU A 48 12.08 -0.18 -18.56
N SER A 49 10.93 0.19 -17.98
CA SER A 49 10.61 1.56 -17.60
C SER A 49 11.70 2.14 -16.69
N ARG A 50 12.12 1.38 -15.69
CA ARG A 50 13.18 1.78 -14.76
C ARG A 50 14.54 1.96 -15.45
N ALA A 51 14.92 1.06 -16.35
CA ALA A 51 16.18 1.17 -17.08
C ALA A 51 16.19 2.42 -17.96
N HIS A 52 15.09 2.70 -18.67
CA HIS A 52 14.92 3.90 -19.48
C HIS A 52 15.02 5.16 -18.61
N TYR A 53 14.24 5.23 -17.53
CA TYR A 53 14.30 6.35 -16.60
C TYR A 53 15.70 6.56 -16.01
N THR A 54 16.36 5.50 -15.55
CA THR A 54 17.71 5.59 -14.98
C THR A 54 18.72 6.14 -15.98
N LYS A 55 18.60 5.77 -17.26
CA LYS A 55 19.45 6.31 -18.33
C LYS A 55 19.25 7.82 -18.51
N GLU A 56 18.01 8.26 -18.59
CA GLU A 56 17.68 9.68 -18.77
C GLU A 56 18.07 10.51 -17.54
N LEU A 57 17.82 10.01 -16.35
CA LEU A 57 18.23 10.65 -15.09
C LEU A 57 19.77 10.75 -15.00
N THR A 58 20.48 9.71 -15.42
CA THR A 58 21.95 9.71 -15.48
C THR A 58 22.45 10.78 -16.45
N ASN A 59 21.85 10.88 -17.63
CA ASN A 59 22.19 11.89 -18.64
C ASN A 59 21.95 13.30 -18.10
N TYR A 60 20.84 13.50 -17.39
CA TYR A 60 20.52 14.76 -16.73
C TYR A 60 21.58 15.14 -15.69
N TYR A 61 21.91 14.25 -14.77
CA TYR A 61 22.93 14.54 -13.74
C TYR A 61 24.36 14.71 -14.29
N LYS A 62 24.71 14.03 -15.39
CA LYS A 62 26.00 14.27 -16.06
C LYS A 62 26.12 15.71 -16.54
N LYS A 63 25.05 16.28 -17.10
CA LYS A 63 25.02 17.68 -17.56
C LYS A 63 25.11 18.67 -16.39
N HIS A 64 24.64 18.30 -15.19
CA HIS A 64 24.63 19.13 -14.01
C HIS A 64 25.67 18.72 -12.95
N SER A 65 26.63 17.88 -13.30
CA SER A 65 27.56 17.25 -12.35
C SER A 65 28.38 18.26 -11.51
N ALA A 66 28.71 19.43 -12.06
CA ALA A 66 29.40 20.48 -11.35
C ALA A 66 28.57 21.06 -10.18
N MET A 67 27.22 21.00 -10.26
CA MET A 67 26.30 21.52 -9.26
C MET A 67 25.96 20.49 -8.15
N LEU A 68 26.30 19.20 -8.37
CA LEU A 68 26.05 18.15 -7.37
C LEU A 68 27.05 18.23 -6.23
N ALA A 69 26.62 17.86 -5.03
CA ALA A 69 27.49 17.66 -3.88
C ALA A 69 28.52 16.53 -4.15
N PRO A 70 29.69 16.54 -3.50
CA PRO A 70 30.74 15.55 -3.74
C PRO A 70 30.28 14.10 -3.63
N LEU A 71 29.53 13.77 -2.57
CA LEU A 71 28.99 12.43 -2.36
C LEU A 71 28.02 12.01 -3.48
N ASP A 72 27.21 12.95 -3.99
CA ASP A 72 26.25 12.67 -5.04
C ASP A 72 26.89 12.49 -6.40
N ARG A 73 28.06 13.10 -6.64
CA ARG A 73 28.90 12.79 -7.83
C ARG A 73 29.44 11.36 -7.81
N GLU A 74 29.74 10.81 -6.65
CA GLU A 74 30.13 9.41 -6.51
C GLU A 74 28.92 8.49 -6.73
N ARG A 75 27.76 8.83 -6.19
CA ARG A 75 26.49 8.12 -6.41
C ARG A 75 26.09 8.06 -7.88
N LEU A 76 26.45 9.08 -8.67
CA LEU A 76 26.17 9.10 -10.10
C LEU A 76 26.84 7.92 -10.84
N LYS A 77 27.98 7.42 -10.34
CA LYS A 77 28.70 6.27 -10.93
C LYS A 77 28.12 4.92 -10.50
N THR A 78 27.51 4.85 -9.32
CA THR A 78 27.08 3.59 -8.69
C THR A 78 25.57 3.41 -8.68
N ASN A 79 24.82 4.42 -8.26
CA ASN A 79 23.36 4.40 -8.17
C ASN A 79 22.78 5.80 -8.32
N PRO A 80 22.56 6.29 -9.54
CA PRO A 80 22.08 7.65 -9.81
C PRO A 80 20.70 7.93 -9.21
N LEU A 81 19.84 6.91 -9.02
CA LEU A 81 18.52 7.08 -8.37
C LEU A 81 18.65 7.62 -6.94
N ARG A 82 19.71 7.25 -6.21
CA ARG A 82 19.92 7.73 -4.84
C ARG A 82 20.27 9.21 -4.73
N ILE A 83 20.54 9.88 -5.84
CA ILE A 83 20.77 11.32 -5.86
C ILE A 83 19.46 12.08 -5.62
N LEU A 84 18.31 11.51 -6.03
CA LEU A 84 16.98 12.09 -5.77
C LEU A 84 16.67 12.25 -4.28
N ASP A 85 17.19 11.35 -3.43
CA ASP A 85 17.01 11.40 -1.97
C ASP A 85 18.14 12.17 -1.25
N SER A 86 18.91 13.00 -1.97
CA SER A 86 19.97 13.80 -1.36
C SER A 86 19.40 14.86 -0.42
N LYS A 87 20.07 15.06 0.72
CA LYS A 87 19.76 16.13 1.69
C LYS A 87 20.62 17.37 1.49
N GLU A 88 21.55 17.33 0.53
CA GLU A 88 22.46 18.43 0.24
C GLU A 88 21.72 19.55 -0.53
N PRO A 89 21.70 20.81 -0.01
CA PRO A 89 20.93 21.90 -0.61
C PRO A 89 21.22 22.13 -2.10
N LYS A 90 22.49 22.02 -2.50
CA LYS A 90 22.89 22.16 -3.92
C LYS A 90 22.28 21.06 -4.79
N THR A 91 22.27 19.83 -4.32
CA THR A 91 21.69 18.70 -5.06
C THR A 91 20.16 18.77 -5.06
N ILE A 92 19.53 19.21 -3.96
CA ILE A 92 18.07 19.43 -3.88
C ILE A 92 17.62 20.41 -4.98
N ALA A 93 18.33 21.53 -5.15
CA ALA A 93 18.02 22.50 -6.21
C ALA A 93 18.14 21.89 -7.63
N VAL A 94 19.10 21.00 -7.85
CA VAL A 94 19.19 20.24 -9.11
C VAL A 94 18.01 19.29 -9.27
N ASN A 95 17.58 18.61 -8.19
CA ASN A 95 16.48 17.64 -8.21
C ASN A 95 15.11 18.26 -8.52
N GLU A 96 14.91 19.56 -8.27
CA GLU A 96 13.67 20.26 -8.63
C GLU A 96 13.32 20.13 -10.12
N HIS A 97 14.36 20.09 -10.97
CA HIS A 97 14.23 20.02 -12.43
C HIS A 97 14.61 18.63 -13.00
N ALA A 98 14.83 17.65 -12.14
CA ALA A 98 15.12 16.29 -12.58
C ALA A 98 13.90 15.65 -13.29
N PRO A 99 14.15 14.78 -14.30
CA PRO A 99 13.07 14.07 -14.96
C PRO A 99 12.27 13.23 -13.96
N ASP A 100 10.95 13.16 -14.18
CA ASP A 100 10.02 12.41 -13.32
C ASP A 100 9.89 10.96 -13.81
N ALA A 101 10.02 9.99 -12.90
CA ALA A 101 9.91 8.57 -13.20
C ALA A 101 8.56 8.19 -13.85
N ILE A 102 7.46 8.83 -13.43
CA ILE A 102 6.11 8.57 -13.94
C ILE A 102 6.01 8.85 -15.45
N GLY A 103 6.77 9.83 -15.96
CA GLY A 103 6.82 10.14 -17.39
C GLY A 103 7.35 8.98 -18.25
N TYR A 104 8.16 8.10 -17.68
CA TYR A 104 8.82 6.98 -18.35
C TYR A 104 8.14 5.62 -18.17
N LEU A 105 7.02 5.59 -17.44
CA LEU A 105 6.23 4.37 -17.28
C LEU A 105 5.60 3.95 -18.61
N ASN A 106 5.60 2.66 -18.90
CA ASN A 106 4.82 2.10 -19.99
C ASN A 106 3.31 2.11 -19.66
N SER A 107 2.46 1.71 -20.62
CA SER A 107 1.00 1.73 -20.44
C SER A 107 0.50 0.83 -19.30
N GLU A 108 1.13 -0.33 -19.10
CA GLU A 108 0.77 -1.27 -18.04
C GLU A 108 1.12 -0.71 -16.66
N ASP A 109 2.34 -0.18 -16.50
CA ASP A 109 2.78 0.41 -15.24
C ASP A 109 2.00 1.69 -14.89
N LYS A 110 1.64 2.50 -15.89
CA LYS A 110 0.75 3.67 -15.72
C LYS A 110 -0.63 3.24 -15.22
N LYS A 111 -1.21 2.19 -15.83
CA LYS A 111 -2.50 1.64 -15.41
C LYS A 111 -2.43 1.11 -13.99
N HIS A 112 -1.41 0.31 -13.67
CA HIS A 112 -1.19 -0.23 -12.32
C HIS A 112 -1.12 0.90 -11.28
N PHE A 113 -0.29 1.90 -11.52
CA PHE A 113 -0.11 3.02 -10.59
C PHE A 113 -1.39 3.84 -10.43
N LYS A 114 -2.11 4.11 -11.51
CA LYS A 114 -3.41 4.79 -11.48
C LYS A 114 -4.42 4.03 -10.62
N GLU A 115 -4.54 2.70 -10.81
CA GLU A 115 -5.43 1.85 -10.00
C GLU A 115 -5.06 1.90 -8.51
N VAL A 116 -3.77 1.90 -8.17
CA VAL A 116 -3.32 2.04 -6.76
C VAL A 116 -3.82 3.35 -6.18
N LEU A 117 -3.67 4.48 -6.90
CA LEU A 117 -4.12 5.79 -6.42
C LEU A 117 -5.65 5.83 -6.25
N GLU A 118 -6.42 5.29 -7.21
CA GLU A 118 -7.88 5.19 -7.11
C GLU A 118 -8.33 4.38 -5.87
N TYR A 119 -7.62 3.28 -5.57
CA TYR A 119 -7.89 2.51 -4.34
C TYR A 119 -7.57 3.31 -3.07
N LEU A 120 -6.48 4.06 -3.03
CA LEU A 120 -6.12 4.90 -1.88
C LEU A 120 -7.15 6.01 -1.67
N GLU A 121 -7.62 6.64 -2.74
CA GLU A 121 -8.68 7.67 -2.70
C GLU A 121 -9.99 7.11 -2.14
N GLU A 122 -10.44 5.95 -2.64
CA GLU A 122 -11.68 5.31 -2.16
C GLU A 122 -11.59 4.91 -0.68
N MET A 123 -10.39 4.55 -0.20
CA MET A 123 -10.16 4.24 1.21
C MET A 123 -9.95 5.48 2.09
N GLY A 124 -9.99 6.69 1.53
CA GLY A 124 -9.78 7.95 2.24
C GLY A 124 -8.35 8.11 2.79
N ILE A 125 -7.36 7.51 2.14
CA ILE A 125 -5.96 7.63 2.53
C ILE A 125 -5.38 8.91 1.94
N THR A 126 -4.86 9.78 2.80
CA THR A 126 -4.14 10.97 2.36
C THR A 126 -2.79 10.56 1.77
N TYR A 127 -2.57 10.87 0.50
CA TYR A 127 -1.30 10.60 -0.16
C TYR A 127 -0.77 11.82 -0.92
N ARG A 128 0.50 11.79 -1.23
CA ARG A 128 1.20 12.77 -2.05
C ARG A 128 2.11 12.05 -3.03
N ILE A 129 2.02 12.35 -4.32
CA ILE A 129 2.97 11.86 -5.32
C ILE A 129 4.28 12.61 -5.11
N ASN A 130 5.33 11.86 -4.73
CA ASN A 130 6.66 12.43 -4.50
C ASN A 130 7.64 11.93 -5.57
N LYS A 131 7.91 12.77 -6.59
CA LYS A 131 8.81 12.44 -7.69
C LYS A 131 10.24 12.09 -7.28
N ASN A 132 10.66 12.57 -6.10
CA ASN A 132 12.00 12.31 -5.57
C ASN A 132 12.06 11.06 -4.68
N LEU A 133 10.89 10.44 -4.41
CA LEU A 133 10.85 9.25 -3.58
C LEU A 133 11.50 8.06 -4.30
N VAL A 134 12.60 7.60 -3.74
CA VAL A 134 13.31 6.38 -4.12
C VAL A 134 13.63 5.58 -2.87
N ARG A 135 13.68 4.26 -3.00
CA ARG A 135 14.08 3.38 -1.90
C ARG A 135 15.55 3.04 -2.01
N GLY A 136 16.21 2.92 -0.87
CA GLY A 136 17.65 2.63 -0.80
C GLY A 136 18.09 1.28 -1.39
N LEU A 137 17.15 0.39 -1.69
CA LEU A 137 17.40 -0.97 -2.18
C LEU A 137 16.99 -1.10 -3.66
N SER A 138 17.86 -1.73 -4.44
CA SER A 138 17.73 -1.79 -5.91
C SER A 138 16.67 -2.78 -6.42
N TYR A 139 16.12 -3.61 -5.55
CA TYR A 139 15.17 -4.65 -5.94
C TYR A 139 13.71 -4.15 -6.12
N TYR A 140 13.39 -2.94 -5.66
CA TYR A 140 12.04 -2.40 -5.80
C TYR A 140 11.65 -2.19 -7.26
N SER A 141 10.37 -2.43 -7.55
CA SER A 141 9.72 -2.25 -8.86
C SER A 141 8.34 -1.62 -8.66
N ARG A 142 7.80 -0.99 -9.71
CA ARG A 142 6.47 -0.37 -9.67
C ARG A 142 6.29 0.54 -8.44
N THR A 143 5.32 0.26 -7.59
CA THR A 143 4.95 1.10 -6.43
C THR A 143 6.04 1.12 -5.36
N VAL A 144 6.40 2.31 -4.92
CA VAL A 144 7.22 2.57 -3.73
C VAL A 144 6.54 3.63 -2.88
N PHE A 145 6.63 3.51 -1.54
CA PHE A 145 5.98 4.45 -0.65
C PHE A 145 6.72 4.62 0.69
N GLU A 146 6.44 5.73 1.34
CA GLU A 146 6.78 6.02 2.73
C GLU A 146 5.57 6.59 3.45
N ILE A 147 5.41 6.24 4.73
CA ILE A 147 4.36 6.78 5.58
C ILE A 147 5.01 7.74 6.56
N ILE A 148 4.57 8.98 6.49
CA ILE A 148 5.10 10.11 7.25
C ILE A 148 4.04 10.53 8.25
N ALA A 149 4.42 10.66 9.53
CA ALA A 149 3.61 11.34 10.53
C ALA A 149 4.07 12.81 10.61
N GLU A 150 3.18 13.72 10.24
CA GLU A 150 3.44 15.14 10.38
C GLU A 150 3.51 15.53 11.86
N ASN A 151 4.39 16.41 12.20
CA ASN A 151 4.60 16.90 13.57
C ASN A 151 5.00 15.82 14.59
N ALA A 152 5.63 14.72 14.17
CA ALA A 152 6.02 13.61 15.04
C ALA A 152 7.49 13.62 15.45
N GLY A 153 8.35 14.40 14.80
CA GLY A 153 9.75 14.59 15.16
C GLY A 153 9.93 15.40 16.44
N GLU A 154 11.15 15.47 16.96
CA GLU A 154 11.47 16.14 18.24
C GLU A 154 11.08 17.61 18.28
N ASN A 155 11.21 18.33 17.15
CA ASN A 155 10.85 19.75 17.02
C ASN A 155 9.56 19.95 16.20
N GLY A 156 8.73 18.91 16.06
CA GLY A 156 7.52 18.96 15.24
C GLY A 156 7.77 18.76 13.74
N GLU A 157 8.98 18.35 13.33
CA GLU A 157 9.24 18.01 11.93
C GLU A 157 8.56 16.68 11.51
N PRO A 158 8.33 16.49 10.19
CA PRO A 158 7.79 15.23 9.67
C PRO A 158 8.75 14.06 9.94
N LEU A 159 8.21 12.93 10.40
CA LEU A 159 8.96 11.71 10.67
C LEU A 159 8.46 10.55 9.81
N THR A 160 9.33 9.95 8.98
CA THR A 160 9.03 8.71 8.29
C THR A 160 8.99 7.56 9.28
N ILE A 161 7.84 6.90 9.44
CA ILE A 161 7.61 5.81 10.40
C ILE A 161 7.68 4.45 9.73
N ALA A 162 7.16 4.34 8.50
CA ALA A 162 7.12 3.12 7.74
C ALA A 162 7.45 3.38 6.27
N GLY A 163 7.79 2.34 5.55
CA GLY A 163 7.96 2.44 4.12
C GLY A 163 8.14 1.08 3.48
N GLY A 164 7.85 1.02 2.18
CA GLY A 164 7.84 -0.23 1.46
C GLY A 164 7.71 -0.05 -0.04
N GLY A 165 7.26 -1.10 -0.70
CA GLY A 165 7.02 -1.11 -2.12
C GLY A 165 6.97 -2.52 -2.69
N ARG A 166 6.77 -2.57 -4.00
CA ARG A 166 6.73 -3.80 -4.78
C ARG A 166 8.13 -4.26 -5.18
N TYR A 167 8.38 -5.57 -5.21
CA TYR A 167 9.68 -6.17 -5.51
C TYR A 167 9.55 -7.48 -6.32
N ASP A 168 8.87 -7.43 -7.45
CA ASP A 168 8.47 -8.59 -8.26
C ASP A 168 9.67 -9.42 -8.79
N TYR A 169 10.86 -8.85 -8.81
CA TYR A 169 12.05 -9.47 -9.38
C TYR A 169 13.06 -9.99 -8.36
N LEU A 170 12.80 -9.78 -7.08
CA LEU A 170 13.73 -10.14 -6.00
C LEU A 170 13.96 -11.65 -5.94
N ALA A 171 12.89 -12.44 -6.00
CA ALA A 171 12.99 -13.89 -5.88
C ALA A 171 13.89 -14.50 -6.96
N LYS A 172 13.76 -14.05 -8.22
CA LYS A 172 14.63 -14.49 -9.31
C LYS A 172 16.09 -14.04 -9.11
N GLY A 173 16.30 -12.83 -8.58
CA GLY A 173 17.63 -12.35 -8.18
C GLY A 173 18.28 -13.18 -7.09
N LEU A 174 17.49 -13.88 -6.26
CA LEU A 174 17.91 -14.79 -5.20
C LEU A 174 17.98 -16.27 -5.66
N GLY A 175 17.79 -16.55 -6.95
CA GLY A 175 17.95 -17.90 -7.52
C GLY A 175 16.63 -18.65 -7.77
N ALA A 176 15.46 -18.02 -7.62
CA ALA A 176 14.21 -18.64 -8.03
C ALA A 176 14.14 -18.82 -9.55
N LYS A 177 13.45 -19.87 -10.03
CA LYS A 177 13.32 -20.17 -11.45
C LYS A 177 12.54 -19.12 -12.25
N LYS A 178 11.66 -18.37 -11.59
CA LYS A 178 10.79 -17.35 -12.20
C LYS A 178 10.66 -16.12 -11.30
N ASP A 179 10.22 -15.01 -11.88
CA ASP A 179 9.82 -13.85 -11.13
C ASP A 179 8.59 -14.19 -10.26
N ILE A 180 8.56 -13.68 -9.03
CA ILE A 180 7.47 -13.88 -8.06
C ILE A 180 7.09 -12.50 -7.55
N ALA A 181 5.85 -12.10 -7.82
CA ALA A 181 5.35 -10.83 -7.34
C ALA A 181 5.42 -10.73 -5.81
N GLY A 182 5.88 -9.61 -5.32
CA GLY A 182 5.95 -9.33 -3.90
C GLY A 182 5.67 -7.86 -3.63
N MET A 183 4.92 -7.59 -2.57
CA MET A 183 4.64 -6.26 -2.06
C MET A 183 4.71 -6.28 -0.55
N GLY A 184 5.48 -5.36 0.03
CA GLY A 184 5.63 -5.34 1.48
C GLY A 184 6.01 -3.99 2.05
N ALA A 185 6.01 -3.94 3.38
CA ALA A 185 6.34 -2.77 4.16
C ALA A 185 7.09 -3.12 5.43
N GLY A 186 7.98 -2.22 5.85
CA GLY A 186 8.63 -2.24 7.16
C GLY A 186 8.21 -1.05 8.01
N ILE A 187 7.81 -1.31 9.24
CA ILE A 187 7.48 -0.31 10.26
C ILE A 187 8.63 -0.23 11.26
N GLY A 188 9.15 0.96 11.51
CA GLY A 188 10.19 1.16 12.53
C GLY A 188 9.62 1.03 13.94
N VAL A 189 9.86 -0.12 14.61
CA VAL A 189 9.28 -0.41 15.92
C VAL A 189 9.73 0.61 16.96
N ASP A 190 11.01 0.96 16.98
CA ASP A 190 11.55 1.91 17.97
C ASP A 190 10.87 3.28 17.81
N ARG A 191 10.66 3.76 16.58
CA ARG A 191 9.96 5.02 16.31
C ARG A 191 8.50 5.02 16.80
N VAL A 192 7.81 3.88 16.67
CA VAL A 192 6.44 3.70 17.16
C VAL A 192 6.42 3.66 18.69
N VAL A 193 7.25 2.84 19.30
CA VAL A 193 7.25 2.61 20.76
C VAL A 193 7.68 3.85 21.53
N GLU A 194 8.63 4.63 21.01
CA GLU A 194 9.12 5.86 21.64
C GLU A 194 8.15 7.03 21.50
N SER A 195 7.20 6.95 20.56
CA SER A 195 6.22 8.02 20.32
C SER A 195 5.28 8.24 21.51
N SER A 196 4.90 9.50 21.72
CA SER A 196 3.97 9.90 22.78
C SER A 196 2.56 9.31 22.61
N TRP A 197 2.15 9.06 21.38
CA TRP A 197 0.84 8.50 21.04
C TRP A 197 0.76 6.99 21.36
N TYR A 198 1.83 6.22 21.14
CA TYR A 198 1.86 4.79 21.46
C TYR A 198 1.84 4.49 22.98
N LYS A 199 2.54 5.32 23.76
CA LYS A 199 2.62 5.16 25.23
C LYS A 199 1.26 5.18 25.94
N LYS A 200 0.22 5.68 25.28
CA LYS A 200 -1.15 5.73 25.81
C LYS A 200 -2.00 4.50 25.40
N LEU A 201 -1.44 3.56 24.65
CA LEU A 201 -2.20 2.44 24.10
C LEU A 201 -2.46 1.33 25.13
N CYS A 202 -3.70 0.82 25.15
CA CYS A 202 -4.05 -0.40 25.89
C CYS A 202 -4.07 -1.61 24.93
N PRO A 203 -3.54 -2.78 25.31
CA PRO A 203 -3.59 -3.99 24.49
C PRO A 203 -5.02 -4.39 24.11
N ARG A 204 -5.24 -4.76 22.85
CA ARG A 204 -6.54 -5.25 22.34
C ARG A 204 -6.47 -6.73 22.03
N ILE A 205 -7.53 -7.46 22.39
CA ILE A 205 -7.68 -8.89 22.06
C ILE A 205 -8.26 -8.99 20.65
N LEU A 206 -7.53 -9.62 19.73
CA LEU A 206 -7.99 -9.87 18.36
C LEU A 206 -9.08 -10.96 18.35
N LYS A 207 -10.25 -10.65 17.77
CA LYS A 207 -11.34 -11.60 17.57
C LYS A 207 -11.15 -12.35 16.25
N LYS A 208 -11.47 -13.65 16.22
CA LYS A 208 -11.51 -14.42 14.97
C LYS A 208 -12.59 -13.85 14.03
N PRO A 209 -12.35 -13.78 12.71
CA PRO A 209 -13.34 -13.29 11.76
C PRO A 209 -14.54 -14.24 11.72
N LYS A 210 -15.73 -13.67 11.83
CA LYS A 210 -17.01 -14.37 11.64
C LYS A 210 -17.65 -14.08 10.29
N ILE A 211 -17.06 -13.18 9.52
CA ILE A 211 -17.55 -12.71 8.24
C ILE A 211 -16.46 -12.87 7.20
N TYR A 212 -16.82 -13.43 6.05
CA TYR A 212 -15.98 -13.43 4.86
C TYR A 212 -16.55 -12.45 3.84
N PHE A 213 -15.74 -11.47 3.41
CA PHE A 213 -16.15 -10.45 2.46
C PHE A 213 -15.79 -10.87 1.03
N ILE A 214 -16.80 -10.96 0.17
CA ILE A 214 -16.72 -11.39 -1.23
C ILE A 214 -16.90 -10.17 -2.13
N GLN A 215 -15.99 -9.98 -3.09
CA GLN A 215 -15.97 -8.85 -4.02
C GLN A 215 -15.96 -9.37 -5.45
N LEU A 216 -16.84 -8.82 -6.32
CA LEU A 216 -17.04 -9.33 -7.69
C LEU A 216 -16.90 -8.21 -8.71
N GLY A 217 -15.76 -8.18 -9.43
CA GLY A 217 -15.44 -7.20 -10.46
C GLY A 217 -14.74 -5.93 -9.93
N PHE A 218 -14.16 -5.15 -10.84
CA PHE A 218 -13.31 -3.99 -10.47
C PHE A 218 -14.08 -2.91 -9.71
N GLU A 219 -15.22 -2.45 -10.24
CA GLU A 219 -16.06 -1.42 -9.62
C GLU A 219 -16.54 -1.82 -8.22
N ALA A 220 -16.94 -3.09 -8.06
CA ALA A 220 -17.31 -3.62 -6.75
C ALA A 220 -16.11 -3.68 -5.80
N LYS A 221 -14.91 -4.05 -6.28
CA LYS A 221 -13.69 -4.03 -5.48
C LYS A 221 -13.36 -2.62 -5.00
N LEU A 222 -13.42 -1.63 -5.89
CA LEU A 222 -13.16 -0.24 -5.56
C LEU A 222 -14.10 0.26 -4.44
N LYS A 223 -15.41 0.15 -4.64
CA LYS A 223 -16.41 0.60 -3.67
C LYS A 223 -16.47 -0.24 -2.39
N SER A 224 -16.11 -1.53 -2.47
CA SER A 224 -16.09 -2.41 -1.29
C SER A 224 -15.07 -1.97 -0.22
N LEU A 225 -14.02 -1.27 -0.61
CA LEU A 225 -13.01 -0.76 0.32
C LEU A 225 -13.62 0.19 1.37
N ASN A 226 -14.60 0.98 0.95
CA ASN A 226 -15.34 1.84 1.87
C ASN A 226 -16.21 1.04 2.84
N VAL A 227 -16.89 -0.02 2.38
CA VAL A 227 -17.68 -0.92 3.24
C VAL A 227 -16.78 -1.65 4.23
N ILE A 228 -15.62 -2.13 3.77
CA ILE A 228 -14.61 -2.77 4.63
C ILE A 228 -14.12 -1.79 5.70
N GLU A 229 -13.90 -0.53 5.34
CA GLU A 229 -13.47 0.49 6.30
C GLU A 229 -14.54 0.80 7.36
N ILE A 230 -15.83 0.79 6.99
CA ILE A 230 -16.95 0.90 7.95
C ILE A 230 -16.90 -0.25 8.96
N LEU A 231 -16.69 -1.49 8.48
CA LEU A 231 -16.59 -2.68 9.35
C LEU A 231 -15.34 -2.62 10.24
N ARG A 232 -14.19 -2.18 9.70
CA ARG A 232 -12.97 -2.00 10.46
C ARG A 232 -13.12 -1.00 11.60
N LYS A 233 -13.69 0.20 11.31
CA LYS A 233 -13.96 1.24 12.33
C LYS A 233 -14.90 0.75 13.43
N ALA A 234 -15.82 -0.14 13.08
CA ALA A 234 -16.71 -0.79 14.04
C ALA A 234 -16.10 -1.98 14.78
N HIS A 235 -14.81 -2.27 14.56
CA HIS A 235 -14.09 -3.43 15.11
C HIS A 235 -14.75 -4.79 14.79
N VAL A 236 -15.34 -4.90 13.59
CA VAL A 236 -15.89 -6.16 13.05
C VAL A 236 -14.81 -6.84 12.23
N PRO A 237 -14.17 -7.92 12.72
CA PRO A 237 -13.13 -8.61 11.98
C PRO A 237 -13.72 -9.37 10.79
N ILE A 238 -13.12 -9.16 9.62
CA ILE A 238 -13.49 -9.83 8.37
C ILE A 238 -12.30 -10.58 7.78
N ALA A 239 -12.58 -11.62 6.97
CA ALA A 239 -11.63 -12.24 6.06
C ALA A 239 -12.02 -11.94 4.62
N GLN A 240 -11.05 -11.86 3.71
CA GLN A 240 -11.28 -11.66 2.27
C GLN A 240 -10.17 -12.35 1.45
N SER A 241 -10.40 -12.54 0.16
CA SER A 241 -9.37 -13.01 -0.77
C SER A 241 -8.87 -11.87 -1.65
N LEU A 242 -7.56 -11.75 -1.79
CA LEU A 242 -6.95 -10.81 -2.74
C LEU A 242 -6.73 -11.43 -4.13
N SER A 243 -6.73 -12.76 -4.22
CA SER A 243 -6.38 -13.49 -5.44
C SER A 243 -7.55 -14.14 -6.16
N LYS A 244 -8.69 -14.37 -5.47
CA LYS A 244 -9.86 -15.02 -6.05
C LYS A 244 -10.89 -14.02 -6.52
N ASP A 245 -11.34 -14.14 -7.77
CA ASP A 245 -12.27 -13.19 -8.38
C ASP A 245 -13.68 -13.78 -8.58
N SER A 246 -13.83 -15.11 -8.67
CA SER A 246 -15.14 -15.73 -8.85
C SER A 246 -15.87 -15.96 -7.53
N LEU A 247 -17.20 -15.83 -7.56
CA LEU A 247 -18.07 -16.07 -6.40
C LEU A 247 -17.84 -17.46 -5.78
N GLY A 248 -17.82 -18.51 -6.62
CA GLY A 248 -17.66 -19.89 -6.13
C GLY A 248 -16.33 -20.12 -5.43
N ALA A 249 -15.24 -19.56 -5.98
CA ALA A 249 -13.91 -19.70 -5.36
C ALA A 249 -13.84 -18.97 -4.01
N GLN A 250 -14.47 -17.81 -3.86
CA GLN A 250 -14.49 -17.07 -2.62
C GLN A 250 -15.41 -17.71 -1.55
N LEU A 251 -16.57 -18.25 -1.96
CA LEU A 251 -17.44 -19.04 -1.08
C LEU A 251 -16.71 -20.30 -0.56
N GLY A 252 -16.01 -21.02 -1.44
CA GLY A 252 -15.21 -22.17 -1.03
C GLY A 252 -14.08 -21.83 -0.05
N MET A 253 -13.54 -20.62 -0.10
CA MET A 253 -12.58 -20.15 0.93
C MET A 253 -13.27 -19.90 2.26
N ALA A 254 -14.44 -19.27 2.29
CA ALA A 254 -15.23 -19.06 3.50
C ALA A 254 -15.58 -20.40 4.18
N GLU A 255 -15.97 -21.42 3.40
CA GLU A 255 -16.24 -22.79 3.89
C GLU A 255 -14.98 -23.42 4.50
N LYS A 256 -13.83 -23.37 3.81
CA LYS A 256 -12.56 -23.91 4.32
C LYS A 256 -12.11 -23.24 5.62
N MET A 257 -12.43 -21.98 5.80
CA MET A 257 -12.10 -21.22 7.03
C MET A 257 -13.16 -21.40 8.13
N ASN A 258 -14.22 -22.17 7.90
CA ASN A 258 -15.36 -22.34 8.80
C ASN A 258 -15.96 -21.00 9.24
N ILE A 259 -16.07 -20.04 8.33
CA ILE A 259 -16.65 -18.72 8.61
C ILE A 259 -18.18 -18.82 8.41
N PRO A 260 -18.97 -18.43 9.44
CA PRO A 260 -20.43 -18.67 9.42
C PRO A 260 -21.18 -17.74 8.46
N TYR A 261 -20.67 -16.54 8.19
CA TYR A 261 -21.37 -15.56 7.35
C TYR A 261 -20.49 -15.04 6.21
N THR A 262 -21.13 -14.77 5.07
CA THR A 262 -20.46 -14.05 3.97
C THR A 262 -21.22 -12.77 3.64
N ILE A 263 -20.47 -11.71 3.35
CA ILE A 263 -20.99 -10.48 2.74
C ILE A 263 -20.58 -10.52 1.27
N ILE A 264 -21.58 -10.49 0.36
CA ILE A 264 -21.36 -10.48 -1.08
C ILE A 264 -21.60 -9.08 -1.60
N PHE A 265 -20.64 -8.54 -2.32
CA PHE A 265 -20.68 -7.21 -2.90
C PHE A 265 -20.27 -7.29 -4.38
N GLY A 266 -21.25 -7.17 -5.25
CA GLY A 266 -21.11 -7.15 -6.69
C GLY A 266 -21.45 -5.79 -7.29
N GLN A 267 -21.49 -5.73 -8.61
CA GLN A 267 -21.78 -4.48 -9.33
C GLN A 267 -23.16 -3.93 -9.02
N LYS A 268 -24.17 -4.79 -8.86
CA LYS A 268 -25.53 -4.38 -8.50
C LYS A 268 -25.55 -3.75 -7.11
N GLU A 269 -24.97 -4.41 -6.13
CA GLU A 269 -24.88 -3.94 -4.74
C GLU A 269 -24.13 -2.61 -4.65
N ALA A 270 -23.08 -2.45 -5.47
CA ALA A 270 -22.30 -1.21 -5.55
C ALA A 270 -23.12 -0.01 -6.10
N VAL A 271 -24.06 -0.26 -7.01
CA VAL A 271 -24.98 0.77 -7.53
C VAL A 271 -26.08 1.09 -6.55
N GLU A 272 -26.69 0.06 -5.95
CA GLU A 272 -27.84 0.17 -5.05
C GLU A 272 -27.45 0.56 -3.61
N SER A 273 -26.16 0.64 -3.29
CA SER A 273 -25.65 0.88 -1.92
C SER A 273 -26.18 -0.15 -0.91
N THR A 274 -26.19 -1.42 -1.33
CA THR A 274 -26.62 -2.58 -0.54
C THR A 274 -25.48 -3.60 -0.42
N VAL A 275 -25.65 -4.62 0.40
CA VAL A 275 -24.84 -5.83 0.46
C VAL A 275 -25.75 -7.03 0.56
N ILE A 276 -25.33 -8.21 0.10
CA ILE A 276 -26.02 -9.46 0.40
C ILE A 276 -25.31 -10.12 1.57
N VAL A 277 -26.02 -10.35 2.67
CA VAL A 277 -25.53 -11.16 3.79
C VAL A 277 -26.04 -12.58 3.61
N ARG A 278 -25.14 -13.55 3.64
CA ARG A 278 -25.47 -14.98 3.50
C ARG A 278 -25.00 -15.76 4.72
N ASP A 279 -25.91 -16.51 5.30
CA ASP A 279 -25.61 -17.54 6.29
C ASP A 279 -25.07 -18.79 5.58
N MET A 280 -23.89 -19.24 5.97
CA MET A 280 -23.22 -20.37 5.34
C MET A 280 -23.76 -21.72 5.77
N SER A 281 -24.47 -21.79 6.91
CA SER A 281 -25.04 -23.02 7.45
C SER A 281 -26.33 -23.47 6.72
N ASN A 282 -27.24 -22.54 6.52
CA ASN A 282 -28.55 -22.81 5.89
C ASN A 282 -28.67 -22.21 4.48
N ARG A 283 -27.64 -21.47 4.02
CA ARG A 283 -27.57 -20.81 2.72
C ARG A 283 -28.61 -19.73 2.48
N SER A 284 -29.31 -19.26 3.50
CA SER A 284 -30.21 -18.13 3.38
C SER A 284 -29.45 -16.85 3.03
N GLN A 285 -30.12 -15.92 2.32
CA GLN A 285 -29.52 -14.67 1.89
C GLN A 285 -30.51 -13.52 2.12
N GLU A 286 -29.98 -12.40 2.55
CA GLU A 286 -30.74 -11.17 2.75
C GLU A 286 -30.01 -9.98 2.18
N THR A 287 -30.72 -9.07 1.50
CA THR A 287 -30.15 -7.82 0.99
C THR A 287 -30.31 -6.73 2.05
N VAL A 288 -29.18 -6.18 2.49
CA VAL A 288 -29.11 -5.20 3.58
C VAL A 288 -28.54 -3.88 3.05
N PRO A 289 -29.18 -2.73 3.26
CA PRO A 289 -28.57 -1.44 2.96
C PRO A 289 -27.28 -1.22 3.75
N ILE A 290 -26.23 -0.70 3.11
CA ILE A 290 -24.93 -0.46 3.77
C ILE A 290 -25.07 0.37 5.05
N LYS A 291 -25.97 1.35 5.05
CA LYS A 291 -26.25 2.20 6.22
C LYS A 291 -26.77 1.43 7.44
N LYS A 292 -27.44 0.27 7.22
CA LYS A 292 -27.99 -0.60 8.28
C LYS A 292 -27.10 -1.82 8.58
N LEU A 293 -26.00 -1.99 7.85
CA LEU A 293 -25.15 -3.18 7.95
C LEU A 293 -24.62 -3.41 9.37
N LEU A 294 -24.18 -2.37 10.06
CA LEU A 294 -23.64 -2.50 11.42
C LEU A 294 -24.70 -2.86 12.46
N GLU A 295 -25.93 -2.39 12.28
CA GLU A 295 -27.08 -2.77 13.14
C GLU A 295 -27.42 -4.24 12.90
N TYR A 296 -27.50 -4.64 11.64
CA TYR A 296 -27.79 -6.02 11.23
C TYR A 296 -26.77 -7.05 11.75
N ILE A 297 -25.47 -6.71 11.75
CA ILE A 297 -24.41 -7.61 12.25
C ILE A 297 -24.44 -7.74 13.78
N LYS A 298 -24.98 -6.75 14.49
CA LYS A 298 -25.06 -6.76 15.96
C LYS A 298 -26.33 -7.44 16.50
N SER A 299 -27.38 -7.54 15.67
CA SER A 299 -28.61 -8.31 15.97
C SER A 299 -28.35 -9.81 15.86
#